data_c4acba211a56779ca74c7abaebcede68
#
_entry.id   c4acba211a56779ca74c7abaebcede68
#
_cell.length_a   1.000
_cell.length_b   1.000
_cell.length_c   1.000
_cell.angle_alpha   90.00
_cell.angle_beta   90.00
_cell.angle_gamma   90.00
#
_symmetry.space_group_name_H-M   'P 1'
#
loop_
_entity.id
_entity.type
_entity.pdbx_description
1 polymer ?
#
loop_
_entity_poly.entity_id
_entity_poly.type
_entity_poly.pdbx_seq_one_letter_code
_entity_poly.pdbx_strand_id
1 'polypeptide(L)'
;MVDIDLSYRDPDVLVGFIIETDGDVWLRNGHYSALVEESDIREVNLALSTTTFKKEQFITRNIDLVRREILGSQEEIAAHFRMYVIDNGRTLDTKTLTSNGIEIYPNSNVGGSGGFAYGMLLAQNQGDVTHVLLMDDDVEVSPESIKRSYALLTIVNERYAEAFISGAMMNFDEPDIHWEDVGYMTQGGVYRSLKPLLRMSVLHDCTTSESFEPDVATWDDLKQRYAAWWYCCIPVSVIRKNGMPLPFFVRFDDAEYGMRCKPRIMTLNGICIWHLAFFMRYNAAVERYQTMRNGLVGQAITGVAPLTDFTEELRRNVMIELVKFNYADAELVLEGFEDYLAGPDRFLQKGFAEKRFMDANRNKE
;
A
#
# COMPACT_ATOMS: atom_id res chain seq x y z
N MET A 1 27.46 -9.09 -24.57
CA MET A 1 27.34 -8.58 -23.17
C MET A 1 28.13 -7.29 -23.14
N VAL A 2 27.58 -6.25 -22.58
CA VAL A 2 28.25 -4.96 -22.40
C VAL A 2 28.40 -4.75 -20.91
N ASP A 3 29.63 -4.57 -20.45
CA ASP A 3 29.92 -4.31 -19.06
C ASP A 3 29.68 -2.83 -18.76
N ILE A 4 28.92 -2.55 -17.71
CA ILE A 4 28.62 -1.20 -17.24
C ILE A 4 29.42 -0.98 -15.94
N ASP A 5 30.35 -0.03 -15.98
CA ASP A 5 31.13 0.33 -14.80
C ASP A 5 30.27 1.22 -13.86
N LEU A 6 29.86 0.66 -12.74
CA LEU A 6 29.15 1.37 -11.67
C LEU A 6 30.09 1.90 -10.59
N SER A 7 31.41 1.96 -10.82
CA SER A 7 32.36 2.56 -9.88
C SER A 7 32.13 4.06 -9.63
N TYR A 8 31.46 4.75 -10.54
CA TYR A 8 30.86 6.05 -10.32
C TYR A 8 29.61 5.88 -9.45
N ARG A 9 29.81 5.84 -8.18
CA ARG A 9 28.72 5.72 -7.19
C ARG A 9 28.08 7.07 -6.89
N ASP A 10 27.64 7.78 -7.90
CA ASP A 10 26.66 8.81 -7.70
C ASP A 10 25.30 8.10 -7.57
N PRO A 11 24.66 8.13 -6.38
CA PRO A 11 23.39 7.45 -6.17
C PRO A 11 22.26 8.01 -7.04
N ASP A 12 22.49 9.17 -7.67
CA ASP A 12 21.48 9.88 -8.46
C ASP A 12 21.63 9.63 -9.96
N VAL A 13 22.51 8.70 -10.38
CA VAL A 13 22.71 8.36 -11.79
C VAL A 13 21.86 7.16 -12.20
N LEU A 14 20.98 7.37 -13.15
CA LEU A 14 20.26 6.31 -13.86
C LEU A 14 21.09 5.82 -15.04
N VAL A 15 21.26 4.52 -15.15
CA VAL A 15 21.98 3.89 -16.25
C VAL A 15 21.01 3.39 -17.30
N GLY A 16 21.12 3.92 -18.51
CA GLY A 16 20.33 3.52 -19.66
C GLY A 16 21.20 3.26 -20.88
N PHE A 17 20.59 2.85 -21.98
CA PHE A 17 21.27 2.67 -23.26
C PHE A 17 20.38 3.14 -24.41
N ILE A 18 21.02 3.60 -25.49
CA ILE A 18 20.38 3.93 -26.75
C ILE A 18 20.85 2.89 -27.78
N ILE A 19 19.89 2.34 -28.53
CA ILE A 19 20.20 1.42 -29.64
C ILE A 19 19.95 2.15 -30.93
N GLU A 20 21.01 2.30 -31.72
CA GLU A 20 20.94 2.84 -33.06
C GLU A 20 21.17 1.70 -34.08
N THR A 21 20.34 1.64 -35.11
CA THR A 21 20.40 0.58 -36.11
C THR A 21 20.22 1.14 -37.53
N ASP A 22 20.86 0.53 -38.49
CA ASP A 22 20.73 0.89 -39.91
C ASP A 22 19.56 0.19 -40.63
N GLY A 23 18.78 -0.60 -39.91
CA GLY A 23 17.63 -1.35 -40.43
C GLY A 23 16.81 -2.00 -39.35
N ASP A 24 15.84 -2.82 -39.74
CA ASP A 24 14.97 -3.55 -38.82
C ASP A 24 15.76 -4.55 -37.98
N VAL A 25 15.62 -4.49 -36.67
CA VAL A 25 16.27 -5.40 -35.72
C VAL A 25 15.25 -5.97 -34.73
N TRP A 26 15.55 -7.17 -34.27
CA TRP A 26 14.78 -7.81 -33.22
C TRP A 26 15.57 -7.84 -31.91
N LEU A 27 15.11 -7.13 -30.90
CA LEU A 27 15.66 -7.20 -29.56
C LEU A 27 14.97 -8.34 -28.79
N ARG A 28 15.77 -9.26 -28.25
CA ARG A 28 15.28 -10.39 -27.47
C ARG A 28 16.12 -10.55 -26.21
N ASN A 29 15.45 -10.90 -25.10
CA ASN A 29 16.09 -11.24 -23.83
C ASN A 29 17.06 -10.15 -23.31
N GLY A 30 16.75 -8.87 -23.56
CA GLY A 30 17.50 -7.77 -22.97
C GLY A 30 17.27 -7.72 -21.45
N HIS A 31 18.36 -7.74 -20.67
CA HIS A 31 18.30 -7.62 -19.22
C HIS A 31 19.60 -7.01 -18.70
N TYR A 32 19.50 -6.39 -17.53
CA TYR A 32 20.66 -6.06 -16.73
C TYR A 32 20.98 -7.23 -15.80
N SER A 33 22.24 -7.47 -15.54
CA SER A 33 22.70 -8.45 -14.56
C SER A 33 23.85 -7.88 -13.73
N ALA A 34 23.97 -8.31 -12.50
CA ALA A 34 25.08 -7.98 -11.63
C ALA A 34 25.62 -9.27 -10.99
N LEU A 35 26.92 -9.28 -10.71
CA LEU A 35 27.51 -10.33 -9.88
C LEU A 35 27.33 -9.92 -8.42
N VAL A 36 26.75 -10.83 -7.64
CA VAL A 36 26.52 -10.66 -6.19
C VAL A 36 27.20 -11.83 -5.49
N GLU A 37 27.91 -11.56 -4.39
CA GLU A 37 28.45 -12.62 -3.57
C GLU A 37 27.34 -13.39 -2.89
N GLU A 38 27.46 -14.71 -2.81
CA GLU A 38 26.44 -15.56 -2.17
C GLU A 38 26.16 -15.16 -0.71
N SER A 39 27.19 -14.67 -0.01
CA SER A 39 27.09 -14.17 1.37
C SER A 39 26.23 -12.91 1.50
N ASP A 40 26.00 -12.17 0.42
CA ASP A 40 25.21 -10.95 0.40
C ASP A 40 23.74 -11.20 0.05
N ILE A 41 23.42 -12.44 -0.35
CA ILE A 41 22.04 -12.84 -0.64
C ILE A 41 21.33 -13.15 0.68
N ARG A 42 20.23 -12.45 0.93
CA ARG A 42 19.38 -12.63 2.12
C ARG A 42 18.35 -13.72 1.89
N GLU A 43 18.10 -14.52 2.91
CA GLU A 43 16.93 -15.41 2.91
C GLU A 43 15.64 -14.58 3.06
N VAL A 44 14.74 -14.71 2.10
CA VAL A 44 13.46 -14.03 2.08
C VAL A 44 12.34 -15.05 1.92
N ASN A 45 11.40 -15.05 2.86
CA ASN A 45 10.14 -15.77 2.77
C ASN A 45 9.00 -14.75 2.75
N LEU A 46 8.37 -14.58 1.60
CA LEU A 46 7.38 -13.53 1.32
C LEU A 46 5.97 -14.06 1.46
N ALA A 47 5.16 -13.43 2.31
CA ALA A 47 3.73 -13.69 2.39
C ALA A 47 2.94 -12.54 1.77
N LEU A 48 2.17 -12.81 0.72
CA LEU A 48 1.16 -11.88 0.20
C LEU A 48 -0.10 -11.99 1.08
N SER A 49 -0.54 -10.88 1.66
CA SER A 49 -1.81 -10.81 2.38
C SER A 49 -2.78 -9.87 1.66
N THR A 50 -3.96 -10.39 1.35
CA THR A 50 -5.04 -9.60 0.75
C THR A 50 -6.32 -9.80 1.56
N THR A 51 -7.13 -8.73 1.63
CA THR A 51 -8.40 -8.74 2.35
C THR A 51 -9.52 -8.50 1.38
N THR A 52 -10.54 -9.36 1.39
CA THR A 52 -11.67 -9.25 0.46
C THR A 52 -13.01 -9.19 1.20
N PHE A 53 -13.96 -8.45 0.64
CA PHE A 53 -15.34 -8.41 1.09
C PHE A 53 -16.29 -8.39 -0.11
N LYS A 54 -16.86 -9.56 -0.44
CA LYS A 54 -17.85 -9.72 -1.54
C LYS A 54 -17.34 -9.24 -2.90
N LYS A 55 -16.07 -9.55 -3.20
CA LYS A 55 -15.41 -9.24 -4.48
C LYS A 55 -14.79 -10.51 -5.09
N GLU A 56 -15.57 -11.57 -5.17
CA GLU A 56 -15.13 -12.92 -5.53
C GLU A 56 -14.40 -12.96 -6.88
N GLN A 57 -14.87 -12.21 -7.87
CA GLN A 57 -14.25 -12.18 -9.21
C GLN A 57 -12.82 -11.63 -9.19
N PHE A 58 -12.61 -10.54 -8.46
CA PHE A 58 -11.30 -9.91 -8.37
C PHE A 58 -10.31 -10.78 -7.63
N ILE A 59 -10.69 -11.24 -6.43
CA ILE A 59 -9.78 -12.07 -5.62
C ILE A 59 -9.47 -13.41 -6.28
N THR A 60 -10.43 -14.06 -6.95
CA THR A 60 -10.19 -15.31 -7.67
C THR A 60 -9.19 -15.11 -8.81
N ARG A 61 -9.28 -14.00 -9.56
CA ARG A 61 -8.30 -13.64 -10.59
C ARG A 61 -6.89 -13.52 -10.01
N ASN A 62 -6.74 -12.85 -8.87
CA ASN A 62 -5.45 -12.67 -8.23
C ASN A 62 -4.91 -13.99 -7.65
N ILE A 63 -5.77 -14.85 -7.09
CA ILE A 63 -5.42 -16.22 -6.66
C ILE A 63 -4.89 -17.04 -7.85
N ASP A 64 -5.57 -17.00 -8.99
CA ASP A 64 -5.17 -17.76 -10.19
C ASP A 64 -3.87 -17.23 -10.80
N LEU A 65 -3.65 -15.91 -10.76
CA LEU A 65 -2.38 -15.30 -11.15
C LEU A 65 -1.23 -15.81 -10.26
N VAL A 66 -1.39 -15.74 -8.95
CA VAL A 66 -0.38 -16.22 -7.98
C VAL A 66 -0.11 -17.70 -8.17
N ARG A 67 -1.16 -18.50 -8.29
CA ARG A 67 -1.03 -19.96 -8.49
C ARG A 67 -0.24 -20.31 -9.74
N ARG A 68 -0.49 -19.63 -10.85
CA ARG A 68 0.12 -19.93 -12.14
C ARG A 68 1.51 -19.30 -12.29
N GLU A 69 1.63 -18.00 -11.98
CA GLU A 69 2.79 -17.21 -12.37
C GLU A 69 3.87 -17.11 -11.27
N ILE A 70 3.48 -17.34 -10.00
CA ILE A 70 4.42 -17.29 -8.86
C ILE A 70 4.70 -18.71 -8.37
N LEU A 71 3.69 -19.39 -7.81
CA LEU A 71 3.86 -20.73 -7.22
C LEU A 71 4.12 -21.81 -8.27
N GLY A 72 3.59 -21.65 -9.49
CA GLY A 72 3.82 -22.55 -10.63
C GLY A 72 5.09 -22.25 -11.43
N SER A 73 5.84 -21.22 -11.10
CA SER A 73 7.06 -20.86 -11.81
C SER A 73 8.23 -21.78 -11.44
N GLN A 74 9.31 -21.73 -12.26
CA GLN A 74 10.58 -22.43 -11.97
C GLN A 74 11.57 -21.50 -11.24
N GLU A 75 11.14 -20.32 -10.85
CA GLU A 75 11.96 -19.33 -10.17
C GLU A 75 12.03 -19.61 -8.66
N GLU A 76 13.07 -19.16 -8.00
CA GLU A 76 13.32 -19.37 -6.58
C GLU A 76 12.15 -18.91 -5.68
N ILE A 77 11.50 -17.82 -6.06
CA ILE A 77 10.33 -17.29 -5.35
C ILE A 77 9.24 -18.34 -5.12
N ALA A 78 9.07 -19.32 -6.01
CA ALA A 78 8.03 -20.34 -5.87
C ALA A 78 8.16 -21.15 -4.57
N ALA A 79 9.37 -21.40 -4.09
CA ALA A 79 9.63 -22.10 -2.83
C ALA A 79 9.52 -21.21 -1.59
N HIS A 80 9.57 -19.89 -1.77
CA HIS A 80 9.65 -18.89 -0.71
C HIS A 80 8.44 -17.96 -0.65
N PHE A 81 7.33 -18.36 -1.27
CA PHE A 81 6.13 -17.54 -1.38
C PHE A 81 4.88 -18.23 -0.84
N ARG A 82 4.03 -17.46 -0.19
CA ARG A 82 2.68 -17.88 0.21
C ARG A 82 1.68 -16.74 0.10
N MET A 83 0.40 -17.06 0.03
CA MET A 83 -0.68 -16.11 -0.06
C MET A 83 -1.73 -16.38 1.02
N TYR A 84 -2.06 -15.36 1.80
CA TYR A 84 -3.18 -15.34 2.74
C TYR A 84 -4.31 -14.50 2.19
N VAL A 85 -5.48 -15.09 2.05
CA VAL A 85 -6.69 -14.41 1.65
C VAL A 85 -7.62 -14.32 2.86
N ILE A 86 -7.81 -13.11 3.36
CA ILE A 86 -8.70 -12.84 4.50
C ILE A 86 -10.08 -12.51 3.95
N ASP A 87 -11.00 -13.47 4.03
CA ASP A 87 -12.36 -13.36 3.51
C ASP A 87 -13.32 -12.80 4.56
N ASN A 88 -13.39 -11.47 4.64
CA ASN A 88 -14.29 -10.75 5.54
C ASN A 88 -15.77 -10.93 5.17
N GLY A 89 -16.07 -11.42 3.97
CA GLY A 89 -17.42 -11.70 3.49
C GLY A 89 -17.91 -13.10 3.80
N ARG A 90 -16.99 -14.03 4.05
CA ARG A 90 -17.24 -15.48 4.14
C ARG A 90 -17.99 -16.01 2.93
N THR A 91 -17.62 -15.52 1.75
CA THR A 91 -18.30 -15.84 0.49
C THR A 91 -17.46 -16.72 -0.43
N LEU A 92 -16.18 -16.92 -0.10
CA LEU A 92 -15.28 -17.74 -0.91
C LEU A 92 -15.44 -19.24 -0.62
N ASP A 93 -15.38 -20.05 -1.67
CA ASP A 93 -15.27 -21.49 -1.52
C ASP A 93 -13.83 -21.88 -1.13
N THR A 94 -13.63 -22.03 0.17
CA THR A 94 -12.32 -22.37 0.74
C THR A 94 -11.78 -23.68 0.23
N LYS A 95 -12.63 -24.66 -0.12
CA LYS A 95 -12.21 -25.99 -0.55
C LYS A 95 -11.59 -25.96 -1.95
N THR A 96 -12.14 -25.16 -2.85
CA THR A 96 -11.67 -25.07 -4.24
C THR A 96 -10.51 -24.08 -4.40
N LEU A 97 -10.48 -23.03 -3.59
CA LEU A 97 -9.50 -21.96 -3.72
C LEU A 97 -8.20 -22.20 -2.93
N THR A 98 -8.26 -22.92 -1.80
CA THR A 98 -7.06 -23.31 -1.05
C THR A 98 -6.20 -24.30 -1.84
N SER A 99 -4.91 -24.08 -1.86
CA SER A 99 -3.94 -24.99 -2.49
C SER A 99 -2.58 -24.84 -1.78
N ASN A 100 -1.58 -25.61 -2.21
CA ASN A 100 -0.23 -25.42 -1.66
C ASN A 100 0.23 -23.98 -1.86
N GLY A 101 0.63 -23.32 -0.76
CA GLY A 101 1.04 -21.93 -0.76
C GLY A 101 -0.09 -20.89 -0.81
N ILE A 102 -1.37 -21.30 -0.86
CA ILE A 102 -2.53 -20.39 -0.84
C ILE A 102 -3.51 -20.82 0.25
N GLU A 103 -3.78 -19.96 1.19
CA GLU A 103 -4.67 -20.22 2.32
C GLU A 103 -5.78 -19.17 2.41
N ILE A 104 -7.03 -19.65 2.56
CA ILE A 104 -8.22 -18.80 2.67
C ILE A 104 -8.72 -18.82 4.11
N TYR A 105 -8.85 -17.65 4.70
CA TYR A 105 -9.27 -17.45 6.08
C TYR A 105 -10.63 -16.75 6.16
N PRO A 106 -11.74 -17.48 6.34
CA PRO A 106 -13.04 -16.87 6.58
C PRO A 106 -13.02 -16.02 7.86
N ASN A 107 -13.39 -14.77 7.75
CA ASN A 107 -13.31 -13.81 8.83
C ASN A 107 -14.64 -13.06 9.02
N SER A 108 -14.83 -12.36 10.14
CA SER A 108 -15.87 -11.35 10.25
C SER A 108 -15.46 -10.08 9.52
N ASN A 109 -16.45 -9.28 9.11
CA ASN A 109 -16.14 -8.01 8.46
C ASN A 109 -15.56 -7.01 9.46
N VAL A 110 -14.23 -6.92 9.48
CA VAL A 110 -13.46 -5.97 10.29
C VAL A 110 -12.83 -4.86 9.45
N GLY A 111 -13.30 -4.72 8.19
CA GLY A 111 -12.76 -3.77 7.22
C GLY A 111 -11.38 -4.17 6.69
N GLY A 112 -10.81 -3.34 5.84
CA GLY A 112 -9.45 -3.52 5.30
C GLY A 112 -8.41 -3.55 6.41
N SER A 113 -8.46 -2.58 7.32
CA SER A 113 -7.54 -2.45 8.45
C SER A 113 -7.44 -3.73 9.29
N GLY A 114 -8.59 -4.28 9.72
CA GLY A 114 -8.61 -5.50 10.52
C GLY A 114 -8.23 -6.75 9.74
N GLY A 115 -8.57 -6.82 8.46
CA GLY A 115 -8.17 -7.92 7.59
C GLY A 115 -6.67 -7.96 7.35
N PHE A 116 -6.05 -6.83 7.03
CA PHE A 116 -4.60 -6.72 6.90
C PHE A 116 -3.88 -7.02 8.21
N ALA A 117 -4.40 -6.51 9.34
CA ALA A 117 -3.86 -6.87 10.66
C ALA A 117 -3.88 -8.38 10.91
N TYR A 118 -4.94 -9.09 10.47
CA TYR A 118 -5.01 -10.53 10.60
C TYR A 118 -3.97 -11.24 9.72
N GLY A 119 -3.76 -10.79 8.49
CA GLY A 119 -2.70 -11.31 7.62
C GLY A 119 -1.29 -11.09 8.20
N MET A 120 -1.03 -9.91 8.76
CA MET A 120 0.22 -9.62 9.48
C MET A 120 0.42 -10.56 10.68
N LEU A 121 -0.66 -10.84 11.44
CA LEU A 121 -0.62 -11.75 12.58
C LEU A 121 -0.31 -13.19 12.15
N LEU A 122 -0.91 -13.67 11.06
CA LEU A 122 -0.63 -14.98 10.49
C LEU A 122 0.86 -15.10 10.11
N ALA A 123 1.38 -14.12 9.39
CA ALA A 123 2.79 -14.08 9.01
C ALA A 123 3.73 -14.07 10.23
N GLN A 124 3.41 -13.29 11.24
CA GLN A 124 4.21 -13.23 12.47
C GLN A 124 4.23 -14.57 13.22
N ASN A 125 3.11 -15.29 13.24
CA ASN A 125 2.96 -16.55 13.97
C ASN A 125 3.59 -17.75 13.26
N GLN A 126 3.75 -17.72 11.94
CA GLN A 126 4.37 -18.81 11.20
C GLN A 126 5.87 -18.93 11.38
N GLY A 127 6.53 -17.90 11.88
CA GLY A 127 7.93 -17.93 12.33
C GLY A 127 8.98 -17.89 11.23
N ASP A 128 8.72 -18.42 10.05
CA ASP A 128 9.61 -18.44 8.89
C ASP A 128 9.39 -17.27 7.91
N VAL A 129 8.23 -16.60 7.95
CA VAL A 129 7.94 -15.44 7.11
C VAL A 129 8.79 -14.25 7.52
N THR A 130 9.50 -13.68 6.56
CA THR A 130 10.37 -12.52 6.77
C THR A 130 9.69 -11.21 6.40
N HIS A 131 8.83 -11.22 5.38
CA HIS A 131 8.14 -10.03 4.88
C HIS A 131 6.68 -10.32 4.55
N VAL A 132 5.82 -9.32 4.77
CA VAL A 132 4.41 -9.36 4.37
C VAL A 132 4.17 -8.33 3.29
N LEU A 133 3.69 -8.76 2.14
CA LEU A 133 3.21 -7.90 1.07
C LEU A 133 1.70 -7.72 1.23
N LEU A 134 1.27 -6.53 1.62
CA LEU A 134 -0.14 -6.15 1.66
C LEU A 134 -0.57 -5.69 0.28
N MET A 135 -1.72 -6.16 -0.18
CA MET A 135 -2.27 -5.81 -1.50
C MET A 135 -3.80 -5.82 -1.46
N ASP A 136 -4.42 -4.81 -2.06
CA ASP A 136 -5.87 -4.77 -2.21
C ASP A 136 -6.40 -5.92 -3.10
N ASP A 137 -7.64 -6.32 -2.90
CA ASP A 137 -8.27 -7.44 -3.61
C ASP A 137 -8.69 -7.10 -5.05
N ASP A 138 -8.98 -5.83 -5.34
CA ASP A 138 -9.51 -5.35 -6.63
C ASP A 138 -8.48 -4.63 -7.52
N VAL A 139 -7.22 -4.77 -7.21
CA VAL A 139 -6.13 -4.30 -8.07
C VAL A 139 -5.82 -5.29 -9.19
N GLU A 140 -5.34 -4.79 -10.32
CA GLU A 140 -4.59 -5.59 -11.28
C GLU A 140 -3.10 -5.48 -10.96
N VAL A 141 -2.42 -6.61 -10.87
CA VAL A 141 -0.99 -6.67 -10.57
C VAL A 141 -0.26 -7.45 -11.66
N SER A 142 0.90 -6.96 -12.06
CA SER A 142 1.82 -7.76 -12.87
C SER A 142 2.53 -8.78 -11.97
N PRO A 143 2.66 -10.05 -12.36
CA PRO A 143 3.48 -11.02 -11.63
C PRO A 143 4.92 -10.52 -11.46
N GLU A 144 5.44 -9.74 -12.41
CA GLU A 144 6.74 -9.11 -12.34
C GLU A 144 6.89 -8.15 -11.13
N SER A 145 5.84 -7.44 -10.73
CA SER A 145 5.88 -6.60 -9.54
C SER A 145 6.21 -7.41 -8.28
N ILE A 146 5.59 -8.59 -8.13
CA ILE A 146 5.82 -9.50 -7.01
C ILE A 146 7.23 -10.10 -7.07
N LYS A 147 7.65 -10.58 -8.25
CA LYS A 147 8.98 -11.18 -8.46
C LYS A 147 10.10 -10.18 -8.22
N ARG A 148 9.94 -8.95 -8.70
CA ARG A 148 10.91 -7.87 -8.49
C ARG A 148 10.99 -7.45 -7.03
N SER A 149 9.86 -7.41 -6.32
CA SER A 149 9.86 -7.14 -4.88
C SER A 149 10.63 -8.22 -4.12
N TYR A 150 10.39 -9.49 -4.44
CA TYR A 150 11.14 -10.61 -3.86
C TYR A 150 12.64 -10.49 -4.15
N ALA A 151 13.02 -10.35 -5.43
CA ALA A 151 14.43 -10.24 -5.84
C ALA A 151 15.12 -9.02 -5.19
N LEU A 152 14.45 -7.88 -5.09
CA LEU A 152 14.99 -6.69 -4.42
C LEU A 152 15.30 -6.99 -2.95
N LEU A 153 14.38 -7.63 -2.24
CA LEU A 153 14.56 -7.97 -0.82
C LEU A 153 15.73 -8.92 -0.58
N THR A 154 16.03 -9.83 -1.52
CA THR A 154 17.16 -10.75 -1.40
C THR A 154 18.53 -10.07 -1.56
N ILE A 155 18.61 -8.90 -2.20
CA ILE A 155 19.88 -8.24 -2.53
C ILE A 155 20.07 -6.87 -1.84
N VAL A 156 19.08 -6.37 -1.09
CA VAL A 156 19.23 -5.10 -0.37
C VAL A 156 20.31 -5.22 0.72
N ASN A 157 21.10 -4.17 0.87
CA ASN A 157 22.08 -4.08 1.92
C ASN A 157 21.43 -3.81 3.30
N GLU A 158 22.22 -3.87 4.37
CA GLU A 158 21.76 -3.71 5.75
C GLU A 158 21.01 -2.39 6.00
N ARG A 159 21.37 -1.33 5.29
CA ARG A 159 20.70 -0.02 5.40
C ARG A 159 19.22 -0.09 5.05
N TYR A 160 18.83 -1.01 4.17
CA TYR A 160 17.46 -1.18 3.66
C TYR A 160 16.79 -2.46 4.16
N ALA A 161 17.40 -3.20 5.09
CA ALA A 161 16.86 -4.45 5.63
C ALA A 161 15.47 -4.31 6.27
N GLU A 162 15.18 -3.15 6.87
CA GLU A 162 13.89 -2.82 7.47
C GLU A 162 13.08 -1.80 6.64
N ALA A 163 13.44 -1.59 5.37
CA ALA A 163 12.71 -0.69 4.49
C ALA A 163 11.38 -1.32 4.04
N PHE A 164 10.38 -0.47 3.80
CA PHE A 164 9.17 -0.89 3.11
C PHE A 164 9.38 -0.78 1.61
N ILE A 165 8.77 -1.68 0.83
CA ILE A 165 8.60 -1.47 -0.61
C ILE A 165 7.20 -0.93 -0.84
N SER A 166 7.10 0.20 -1.53
CA SER A 166 5.83 0.79 -1.94
C SER A 166 5.67 0.65 -3.46
N GLY A 167 4.69 -0.12 -3.87
CA GLY A 167 4.32 -0.24 -5.28
C GLY A 167 3.48 0.95 -5.73
N ALA A 168 3.79 1.46 -6.92
CA ALA A 168 3.06 2.56 -7.50
C ALA A 168 1.62 2.16 -7.85
N MET A 169 0.66 3.02 -7.54
CA MET A 169 -0.68 2.95 -8.09
C MET A 169 -0.71 3.61 -9.46
N MET A 170 -0.97 2.81 -10.47
CA MET A 170 -1.22 3.25 -11.84
C MET A 170 -2.73 3.40 -12.03
N ASN A 171 -3.15 4.33 -12.90
CA ASN A 171 -4.56 4.51 -13.21
C ASN A 171 -5.04 3.36 -14.11
N PHE A 172 -6.18 2.77 -13.79
CA PHE A 172 -6.76 1.68 -14.58
C PHE A 172 -7.25 2.12 -15.96
N ASP A 173 -7.84 3.32 -16.06
CA ASP A 173 -8.41 3.85 -17.31
C ASP A 173 -7.33 4.47 -18.23
N GLU A 174 -6.25 4.98 -17.65
CA GLU A 174 -5.07 5.47 -18.34
C GLU A 174 -3.83 4.76 -17.78
N PRO A 175 -3.51 3.54 -18.25
CA PRO A 175 -2.60 2.62 -17.59
C PRO A 175 -1.13 3.06 -17.56
N ASP A 176 -0.76 4.11 -18.26
CA ASP A 176 0.55 4.74 -18.21
C ASP A 176 0.64 5.92 -17.22
N ILE A 177 -0.46 6.29 -16.56
CA ILE A 177 -0.44 7.32 -15.53
C ILE A 177 -0.02 6.72 -14.19
N HIS A 178 1.13 7.16 -13.70
CA HIS A 178 1.57 6.97 -12.33
C HIS A 178 0.83 7.97 -11.44
N TRP A 179 -0.04 7.45 -10.56
CA TRP A 179 -0.84 8.26 -9.67
C TRP A 179 -0.11 8.61 -8.37
N GLU A 180 0.35 7.60 -7.66
CA GLU A 180 1.05 7.74 -6.38
C GLU A 180 1.85 6.47 -6.06
N ASP A 181 3.01 6.61 -5.43
CA ASP A 181 3.76 5.53 -4.81
C ASP A 181 4.00 5.79 -3.31
N VAL A 182 4.31 7.02 -2.93
CA VAL A 182 4.52 7.43 -1.54
C VAL A 182 3.64 8.62 -1.22
N GLY A 183 2.86 8.49 -0.17
CA GLY A 183 2.12 9.61 0.40
C GLY A 183 2.86 10.23 1.60
N TYR A 184 2.52 11.46 1.91
CA TYR A 184 2.96 12.13 3.13
C TYR A 184 1.88 13.05 3.69
N MET A 185 2.00 13.41 4.95
CA MET A 185 1.13 14.38 5.58
C MET A 185 1.92 15.65 5.88
N THR A 186 1.37 16.81 5.50
CA THR A 186 1.95 18.11 5.86
C THR A 186 1.79 18.37 7.36
N GLN A 187 2.58 19.32 7.89
CA GLN A 187 2.45 19.73 9.29
C GLN A 187 1.07 20.32 9.65
N GLY A 188 0.31 20.74 8.65
CA GLY A 188 -1.07 21.20 8.79
C GLY A 188 -2.15 20.11 8.61
N GLY A 189 -1.76 18.83 8.52
CA GLY A 189 -2.71 17.70 8.43
C GLY A 189 -3.26 17.42 7.05
N VAL A 190 -2.64 17.89 5.98
CA VAL A 190 -3.07 17.69 4.60
C VAL A 190 -2.26 16.57 3.95
N TYR A 191 -2.95 15.60 3.35
CA TYR A 191 -2.31 14.55 2.56
C TYR A 191 -1.82 15.06 1.21
N ARG A 192 -0.68 14.54 0.78
CA ARG A 192 -0.06 14.82 -0.51
C ARG A 192 0.61 13.56 -1.04
N SER A 193 0.55 13.36 -2.36
CA SER A 193 1.47 12.48 -3.05
C SER A 193 2.86 13.10 -3.04
N LEU A 194 3.89 12.29 -2.87
CA LEU A 194 5.29 12.74 -2.90
C LEU A 194 5.68 13.19 -4.30
N LYS A 195 5.31 12.41 -5.30
CA LYS A 195 5.60 12.68 -6.72
C LYS A 195 4.40 13.34 -7.39
N PRO A 196 4.60 14.16 -8.43
CA PRO A 196 3.51 14.64 -9.27
C PRO A 196 2.92 13.48 -10.09
N LEU A 197 1.80 13.72 -10.78
CA LEU A 197 1.31 12.80 -11.80
C LEU A 197 2.35 12.69 -12.92
N LEU A 198 2.77 11.48 -13.24
CA LEU A 198 3.78 11.18 -14.26
C LEU A 198 3.18 10.23 -15.31
N ARG A 199 3.60 10.41 -16.56
CA ARG A 199 3.19 9.55 -17.67
C ARG A 199 4.32 8.60 -18.05
N MET A 200 4.22 7.36 -17.63
CA MET A 200 5.29 6.36 -17.74
C MET A 200 5.59 5.91 -19.20
N SER A 201 4.77 6.30 -20.16
CA SER A 201 5.07 6.20 -21.60
C SER A 201 6.06 7.27 -22.11
N VAL A 202 6.38 8.27 -21.27
CA VAL A 202 7.32 9.37 -21.58
C VAL A 202 8.62 9.14 -20.84
N LEU A 203 9.74 9.04 -21.57
CA LEU A 203 11.06 8.76 -20.98
C LEU A 203 11.46 9.75 -19.89
N HIS A 204 11.16 11.04 -20.09
CA HIS A 204 11.45 12.06 -19.08
C HIS A 204 10.73 11.76 -17.75
N ASP A 205 9.46 11.39 -17.80
CA ASP A 205 8.67 11.09 -16.60
C ASP A 205 9.14 9.79 -15.93
N CYS A 206 9.56 8.77 -16.73
CA CYS A 206 10.18 7.56 -16.19
C CYS A 206 11.46 7.86 -15.42
N THR A 207 12.32 8.73 -15.95
CA THR A 207 13.56 9.12 -15.28
C THR A 207 13.27 10.00 -14.06
N THR A 208 12.31 10.91 -14.17
CA THR A 208 11.87 11.74 -13.04
C THR A 208 11.32 10.88 -11.89
N SER A 209 10.57 9.82 -12.19
CA SER A 209 10.03 8.92 -11.16
C SER A 209 11.14 8.28 -10.31
N GLU A 210 12.26 7.91 -10.89
CA GLU A 210 13.38 7.28 -10.19
C GLU A 210 14.33 8.28 -9.51
N SER A 211 14.45 9.48 -10.05
CA SER A 211 15.37 10.51 -9.57
C SER A 211 14.65 11.69 -8.88
N PHE A 212 13.39 11.48 -8.47
CA PHE A 212 12.60 12.56 -7.88
C PHE A 212 13.17 13.02 -6.54
N GLU A 213 13.58 14.27 -6.48
CA GLU A 213 13.95 14.95 -5.26
C GLU A 213 12.87 15.98 -4.89
N PRO A 214 12.25 15.84 -3.71
CA PRO A 214 11.29 16.83 -3.25
C PRO A 214 11.96 18.16 -2.94
N ASP A 215 11.20 19.25 -3.09
CA ASP A 215 11.65 20.59 -2.71
C ASP A 215 12.11 20.64 -1.25
N VAL A 216 13.25 21.24 -1.00
CA VAL A 216 13.87 21.39 0.34
C VAL A 216 12.90 22.02 1.35
N ALA A 217 11.99 22.90 0.92
CA ALA A 217 10.96 23.49 1.76
C ALA A 217 10.00 22.49 2.39
N THR A 218 9.87 21.28 1.82
CA THR A 218 8.97 20.21 2.30
C THR A 218 9.67 19.16 3.17
N TRP A 219 10.99 19.29 3.42
CA TRP A 219 11.77 18.25 4.12
C TRP A 219 11.21 17.86 5.49
N ASP A 220 10.66 18.80 6.25
CA ASP A 220 10.06 18.48 7.55
C ASP A 220 8.76 17.66 7.41
N ASP A 221 7.99 17.91 6.37
CA ASP A 221 6.79 17.13 6.04
C ASP A 221 7.15 15.72 5.57
N LEU A 222 8.29 15.56 4.88
CA LEU A 222 8.74 14.26 4.37
C LEU A 222 9.08 13.23 5.44
N LYS A 223 9.28 13.64 6.69
CA LYS A 223 9.45 12.74 7.84
C LYS A 223 8.15 11.97 8.14
N GLN A 224 7.03 12.41 7.59
CA GLN A 224 5.69 11.90 7.81
C GLN A 224 5.17 11.12 6.60
N ARG A 225 6.04 10.28 6.02
CA ARG A 225 5.75 9.47 4.82
C ARG A 225 5.11 8.14 5.18
N TYR A 226 4.32 7.62 4.23
CA TYR A 226 3.74 6.29 4.31
C TYR A 226 3.69 5.63 2.93
N ALA A 227 3.63 4.30 2.92
CA ALA A 227 3.37 3.45 1.78
C ALA A 227 1.94 2.93 1.87
N ALA A 228 1.13 3.20 0.86
CA ALA A 228 -0.26 2.77 0.87
C ALA A 228 -0.41 1.26 0.63
N TRP A 229 -1.43 0.66 1.24
CA TRP A 229 -1.57 -0.79 1.27
C TRP A 229 -2.25 -1.42 0.05
N TRP A 230 -2.46 -0.65 -1.02
CA TRP A 230 -2.75 -1.27 -2.31
C TRP A 230 -1.59 -2.15 -2.81
N TYR A 231 -0.33 -1.85 -2.39
CA TYR A 231 0.86 -2.66 -2.58
C TYR A 231 1.98 -2.18 -1.66
N CYS A 232 2.11 -2.79 -0.50
CA CYS A 232 3.12 -2.41 0.49
C CYS A 232 3.77 -3.64 1.11
N CYS A 233 5.08 -3.81 0.92
CA CYS A 233 5.83 -4.89 1.55
C CYS A 233 6.49 -4.40 2.84
N ILE A 234 6.23 -5.11 3.94
CA ILE A 234 6.62 -4.74 5.31
C ILE A 234 7.43 -5.88 5.93
N PRO A 235 8.64 -5.63 6.47
CA PRO A 235 9.38 -6.63 7.23
C PRO A 235 8.63 -7.07 8.50
N VAL A 236 8.58 -8.37 8.78
CA VAL A 236 7.94 -8.91 10.00
C VAL A 236 8.63 -8.41 11.27
N SER A 237 9.94 -8.12 11.22
CA SER A 237 10.68 -7.49 12.33
C SER A 237 10.07 -6.14 12.72
N VAL A 238 9.66 -5.33 11.75
CA VAL A 238 9.02 -4.03 11.98
C VAL A 238 7.63 -4.22 12.60
N ILE A 239 6.87 -5.23 12.15
CA ILE A 239 5.55 -5.55 12.73
C ILE A 239 5.72 -5.96 14.21
N ARG A 240 6.70 -6.81 14.51
CA ARG A 240 7.00 -7.22 15.91
C ARG A 240 7.37 -6.04 16.79
N LYS A 241 8.11 -5.11 16.27
CA LYS A 241 8.59 -3.92 17.01
C LYS A 241 7.48 -2.89 17.26
N ASN A 242 6.61 -2.66 16.27
CA ASN A 242 5.63 -1.57 16.31
C ASN A 242 4.20 -2.04 16.63
N GLY A 243 3.95 -3.36 16.65
CA GLY A 243 2.61 -3.93 16.87
C GLY A 243 1.73 -3.86 15.63
N MET A 244 0.46 -4.22 15.82
CA MET A 244 -0.54 -4.28 14.75
C MET A 244 -1.11 -2.89 14.42
N PRO A 245 -1.74 -2.75 13.24
CA PRO A 245 -2.51 -1.55 12.89
C PRO A 245 -3.65 -1.28 13.86
N LEU A 246 -4.07 -0.03 13.91
CA LEU A 246 -5.24 0.37 14.70
C LEU A 246 -6.56 -0.15 14.06
N PRO A 247 -7.60 -0.40 14.85
CA PRO A 247 -8.87 -0.94 14.37
C PRO A 247 -9.73 0.14 13.68
N PHE A 248 -9.20 0.74 12.63
CA PHE A 248 -9.85 1.85 11.94
C PHE A 248 -11.03 1.44 11.05
N PHE A 249 -11.12 0.19 10.70
CA PHE A 249 -12.03 -0.39 9.72
C PHE A 249 -11.58 -0.09 8.28
N VAL A 250 -11.55 1.15 7.85
CA VAL A 250 -11.06 1.60 6.54
C VAL A 250 -10.57 3.04 6.63
N ARG A 251 -9.64 3.41 5.78
CA ARG A 251 -8.99 4.72 5.71
C ARG A 251 -8.05 5.03 6.85
N PHE A 252 -6.92 5.58 6.52
CA PHE A 252 -5.87 6.02 7.42
C PHE A 252 -5.07 4.92 8.12
N ASP A 253 -5.41 3.67 7.95
CA ASP A 253 -4.70 2.54 8.52
C ASP A 253 -3.27 2.42 8.01
N ASP A 254 -3.07 2.53 6.72
CA ASP A 254 -1.76 2.58 6.03
C ASP A 254 -0.94 3.82 6.43
N ALA A 255 -1.57 4.98 6.42
CA ALA A 255 -0.92 6.24 6.74
C ALA A 255 -0.48 6.30 8.21
N GLU A 256 -1.37 5.96 9.17
CA GLU A 256 -1.02 5.89 10.59
C GLU A 256 0.13 4.91 10.81
N TYR A 257 0.01 3.70 10.23
CA TYR A 257 1.00 2.66 10.44
C TYR A 257 2.37 3.06 9.87
N GLY A 258 2.40 3.58 8.64
CA GLY A 258 3.61 4.08 8.01
C GLY A 258 4.26 5.21 8.81
N MET A 259 3.49 6.23 9.20
CA MET A 259 3.99 7.37 9.98
C MET A 259 4.46 6.97 11.39
N ARG A 260 3.82 5.98 12.02
CA ARG A 260 4.23 5.43 13.31
C ARG A 260 5.51 4.62 13.20
N CYS A 261 5.66 3.80 12.17
CA CYS A 261 6.85 2.98 11.94
C CYS A 261 8.06 3.77 11.45
N LYS A 262 7.84 4.90 10.76
CA LYS A 262 8.88 5.77 10.17
C LYS A 262 9.90 4.99 9.33
N PRO A 263 9.47 4.15 8.39
CA PRO A 263 10.35 3.31 7.60
C PRO A 263 11.16 4.13 6.59
N ARG A 264 12.27 3.56 6.12
CA ARG A 264 12.72 3.89 4.77
C ARG A 264 11.72 3.29 3.80
N ILE A 265 11.45 3.98 2.70
CA ILE A 265 10.54 3.49 1.67
C ILE A 265 11.32 3.37 0.37
N MET A 266 11.28 2.21 -0.23
CA MET A 266 11.83 1.93 -1.55
C MET A 266 10.70 1.94 -2.57
N THR A 267 10.90 2.66 -3.66
CA THR A 267 10.04 2.64 -4.84
C THR A 267 10.91 2.32 -6.06
N LEU A 268 10.38 1.58 -7.01
CA LEU A 268 11.07 1.26 -8.27
C LEU A 268 10.06 1.21 -9.40
N ASN A 269 10.43 1.77 -10.54
CA ASN A 269 9.68 1.56 -11.77
C ASN A 269 9.54 0.07 -12.06
N GLY A 270 8.33 -0.37 -12.42
CA GLY A 270 8.02 -1.78 -12.64
C GLY A 270 7.66 -2.56 -11.37
N ILE A 271 7.51 -1.90 -10.21
CA ILE A 271 6.78 -2.39 -9.05
C ILE A 271 5.53 -1.54 -8.89
N CYS A 272 4.41 -2.02 -9.41
CA CYS A 272 3.17 -1.27 -9.48
C CYS A 272 1.95 -2.18 -9.54
N ILE A 273 0.80 -1.57 -9.32
CA ILE A 273 -0.54 -2.12 -9.55
C ILE A 273 -1.37 -1.13 -10.36
N TRP A 274 -2.45 -1.61 -10.96
CA TRP A 274 -3.47 -0.77 -11.58
C TRP A 274 -4.74 -0.80 -10.74
N HIS A 275 -5.27 0.38 -10.45
CA HIS A 275 -6.47 0.54 -9.62
C HIS A 275 -7.39 1.61 -10.22
N LEU A 276 -8.70 1.46 -10.02
CA LEU A 276 -9.67 2.50 -10.37
C LEU A 276 -9.44 3.74 -9.49
N ALA A 277 -9.53 4.93 -10.09
CA ALA A 277 -9.35 6.17 -9.36
C ALA A 277 -10.34 6.29 -8.19
N PHE A 278 -9.86 6.67 -7.01
CA PHE A 278 -10.67 6.75 -5.78
C PHE A 278 -11.87 7.69 -5.87
N PHE A 279 -11.75 8.78 -6.62
CA PHE A 279 -12.83 9.75 -6.80
C PHE A 279 -14.06 9.19 -7.54
N MET A 280 -13.92 8.04 -8.21
CA MET A 280 -15.03 7.35 -8.88
C MET A 280 -15.93 6.57 -7.91
N ARG A 281 -15.54 6.43 -6.65
CA ARG A 281 -16.22 5.57 -5.65
C ARG A 281 -16.54 6.36 -4.38
N TYR A 282 -17.42 7.36 -4.48
CA TYR A 282 -17.83 8.10 -3.30
C TYR A 282 -18.67 7.22 -2.35
N ASN A 283 -18.29 7.24 -1.08
CA ASN A 283 -19.05 6.65 0.02
C ASN A 283 -18.96 7.57 1.23
N ALA A 284 -20.08 8.15 1.64
CA ALA A 284 -20.13 9.13 2.71
C ALA A 284 -19.59 8.62 4.06
N ALA A 285 -19.86 7.36 4.41
CA ALA A 285 -19.32 6.76 5.61
C ALA A 285 -17.79 6.69 5.60
N VAL A 286 -17.19 6.47 4.43
CA VAL A 286 -15.74 6.47 4.25
C VAL A 286 -15.21 7.91 4.22
N GLU A 287 -15.73 8.72 3.32
CA GLU A 287 -15.16 10.04 2.99
C GLU A 287 -15.48 11.13 4.02
N ARG A 288 -16.51 10.95 4.84
CA ARG A 288 -16.89 11.94 5.85
C ARG A 288 -16.65 11.41 7.27
N TYR A 289 -17.27 10.30 7.64
CA TYR A 289 -17.13 9.77 8.98
C TYR A 289 -15.73 9.17 9.25
N GLN A 290 -15.31 8.19 8.43
CA GLN A 290 -14.04 7.50 8.69
C GLN A 290 -12.83 8.43 8.52
N THR A 291 -12.80 9.22 7.45
CA THR A 291 -11.69 10.15 7.19
C THR A 291 -11.53 11.17 8.31
N MET A 292 -12.64 11.78 8.80
CA MET A 292 -12.59 12.72 9.91
C MET A 292 -12.08 12.04 11.18
N ARG A 293 -12.71 10.95 11.60
CA ARG A 293 -12.36 10.26 12.84
C ARG A 293 -10.93 9.72 12.81
N ASN A 294 -10.59 8.94 11.78
CA ASN A 294 -9.32 8.24 11.70
C ASN A 294 -8.15 9.20 11.52
N GLY A 295 -8.33 10.26 10.72
CA GLY A 295 -7.33 11.31 10.56
C GLY A 295 -6.95 11.95 11.88
N LEU A 296 -7.91 12.33 12.69
CA LEU A 296 -7.66 12.93 14.01
C LEU A 296 -7.00 11.95 14.99
N VAL A 297 -7.47 10.70 15.04
CA VAL A 297 -6.87 9.66 15.89
C VAL A 297 -5.43 9.38 15.47
N GLY A 298 -5.18 9.22 14.16
CA GLY A 298 -3.84 8.96 13.65
C GLY A 298 -2.87 10.11 13.95
N GLN A 299 -3.29 11.35 13.74
CA GLN A 299 -2.48 12.53 14.08
C GLN A 299 -2.16 12.59 15.58
N ALA A 300 -3.15 12.33 16.44
CA ALA A 300 -2.96 12.35 17.89
C ALA A 300 -1.98 11.27 18.38
N ILE A 301 -2.04 10.06 17.82
CA ILE A 301 -1.19 8.93 18.23
C ILE A 301 0.23 9.05 17.68
N THR A 302 0.38 9.46 16.44
CA THR A 302 1.69 9.56 15.78
C THR A 302 2.43 10.84 16.11
N GLY A 303 1.72 11.87 16.59
CA GLY A 303 2.27 13.22 16.82
C GLY A 303 2.64 13.93 15.52
N VAL A 304 2.14 13.46 14.36
CA VAL A 304 2.31 14.14 13.08
C VAL A 304 1.37 15.33 12.96
N ALA A 305 1.65 16.21 12.02
CA ALA A 305 0.84 17.39 11.74
C ALA A 305 0.58 18.29 12.98
N PRO A 306 1.62 18.74 13.70
CA PRO A 306 1.49 19.50 14.94
C PRO A 306 0.86 20.89 14.74
N LEU A 307 0.77 21.36 13.49
CA LEU A 307 0.16 22.65 13.14
C LEU A 307 -1.30 22.52 12.67
N THR A 308 -1.91 21.36 12.80
CA THR A 308 -3.33 21.17 12.42
C THR A 308 -4.24 21.98 13.32
N ASP A 309 -5.07 22.86 12.74
CA ASP A 309 -6.20 23.48 13.42
C ASP A 309 -7.44 22.59 13.27
N PHE A 310 -7.69 21.74 14.24
CA PHE A 310 -8.80 20.81 14.25
C PHE A 310 -10.17 21.49 14.17
N THR A 311 -10.30 22.69 14.73
CA THR A 311 -11.56 23.45 14.70
C THR A 311 -11.81 23.97 13.30
N GLU A 312 -10.79 24.52 12.65
CA GLU A 312 -10.90 24.99 11.28
C GLU A 312 -11.11 23.84 10.29
N GLU A 313 -10.45 22.71 10.52
CA GLU A 313 -10.66 21.50 9.71
C GLU A 313 -12.11 21.01 9.80
N LEU A 314 -12.64 20.90 11.02
CA LEU A 314 -14.05 20.55 11.25
C LEU A 314 -14.97 21.55 10.55
N ARG A 315 -14.79 22.84 10.79
CA ARG A 315 -15.59 23.89 10.18
C ARG A 315 -15.59 23.80 8.66
N ARG A 316 -14.42 23.64 8.06
CA ARG A 316 -14.25 23.51 6.60
C ARG A 316 -15.01 22.31 6.05
N ASN A 317 -14.84 21.13 6.65
CA ASN A 317 -15.47 19.90 6.18
C ASN A 317 -17.01 19.94 6.33
N VAL A 318 -17.53 20.48 7.43
CA VAL A 318 -18.96 20.69 7.63
C VAL A 318 -19.51 21.70 6.61
N MET A 319 -18.82 22.85 6.41
CA MET A 319 -19.28 23.89 5.48
C MET A 319 -19.30 23.41 4.02
N ILE A 320 -18.37 22.56 3.60
CA ILE A 320 -18.39 21.96 2.25
C ILE A 320 -19.71 21.21 2.01
N GLU A 321 -20.23 20.50 2.99
CA GLU A 321 -21.47 19.74 2.86
C GLU A 321 -22.71 20.63 2.99
N LEU A 322 -22.66 21.63 3.88
CA LEU A 322 -23.76 22.59 4.04
C LEU A 322 -24.03 23.40 2.76
N VAL A 323 -22.97 23.86 2.05
CA VAL A 323 -23.16 24.61 0.78
C VAL A 323 -23.69 23.74 -0.36
N LYS A 324 -23.56 22.42 -0.24
CA LYS A 324 -24.18 21.44 -1.15
C LYS A 324 -25.60 21.04 -0.72
N PHE A 325 -26.11 21.57 0.38
CA PHE A 325 -27.34 21.13 1.05
C PHE A 325 -27.34 19.64 1.44
N ASN A 326 -26.17 19.07 1.65
CA ASN A 326 -25.99 17.67 2.05
C ASN A 326 -25.85 17.56 3.57
N TYR A 327 -26.95 17.72 4.28
CA TYR A 327 -26.99 17.74 5.73
C TYR A 327 -26.62 16.37 6.35
N ALA A 328 -26.96 15.28 5.67
CA ALA A 328 -26.63 13.94 6.13
C ALA A 328 -25.11 13.71 6.19
N ASP A 329 -24.37 14.15 5.19
CA ASP A 329 -22.92 14.05 5.15
C ASP A 329 -22.25 15.04 6.14
N ALA A 330 -22.84 16.23 6.34
CA ALA A 330 -22.39 17.15 7.37
C ALA A 330 -22.52 16.52 8.78
N GLU A 331 -23.62 15.80 9.06
CA GLU A 331 -23.81 15.06 10.30
C GLU A 331 -22.75 13.97 10.49
N LEU A 332 -22.39 13.22 9.43
CA LEU A 332 -21.33 12.21 9.47
C LEU A 332 -19.96 12.80 9.80
N VAL A 333 -19.63 13.99 9.34
CA VAL A 333 -18.40 14.72 9.72
C VAL A 333 -18.41 14.99 11.23
N LEU A 334 -19.55 15.50 11.77
CA LEU A 334 -19.70 15.77 13.19
C LEU A 334 -19.60 14.50 14.02
N GLU A 335 -20.28 13.41 13.62
CA GLU A 335 -20.19 12.12 14.31
C GLU A 335 -18.75 11.58 14.35
N GLY A 336 -17.97 11.72 13.26
CA GLY A 336 -16.56 11.35 13.24
C GLY A 336 -15.74 12.14 14.24
N PHE A 337 -15.97 13.44 14.35
CA PHE A 337 -15.31 14.31 15.29
C PHE A 337 -15.70 14.00 16.76
N GLU A 338 -16.98 13.77 17.02
CA GLU A 338 -17.49 13.39 18.35
C GLU A 338 -16.92 12.05 18.82
N ASP A 339 -16.83 11.06 17.94
CA ASP A 339 -16.21 9.78 18.27
C ASP A 339 -14.71 9.93 18.58
N TYR A 340 -14.00 10.81 17.90
CA TYR A 340 -12.62 11.15 18.26
C TYR A 340 -12.55 11.76 19.68
N LEU A 341 -13.41 12.73 19.98
CA LEU A 341 -13.44 13.37 21.32
C LEU A 341 -13.84 12.41 22.45
N ALA A 342 -14.60 11.36 22.13
CA ALA A 342 -15.00 10.35 23.10
C ALA A 342 -13.83 9.49 23.61
N GLY A 343 -12.68 9.57 22.96
CA GLY A 343 -11.43 8.96 23.41
C GLY A 343 -11.24 7.48 23.01
N PRO A 344 -10.06 6.91 23.34
CA PRO A 344 -9.63 5.61 22.82
C PRO A 344 -10.45 4.42 23.34
N ASP A 345 -11.01 4.49 24.53
CA ASP A 345 -11.73 3.36 25.14
C ASP A 345 -12.92 2.88 24.31
N ARG A 346 -13.53 3.77 23.54
CA ARG A 346 -14.59 3.41 22.60
C ARG A 346 -14.08 2.56 21.43
N PHE A 347 -12.92 2.92 20.91
CA PHE A 347 -12.31 2.21 19.76
C PHE A 347 -11.90 0.78 20.09
N LEU A 348 -11.51 0.54 21.35
CA LEU A 348 -11.06 -0.77 21.80
C LEU A 348 -12.22 -1.74 22.04
N GLN A 349 -13.47 -1.26 22.00
CA GLN A 349 -14.64 -2.13 22.16
C GLN A 349 -14.81 -3.03 20.92
N LYS A 350 -14.95 -4.33 21.18
CA LYS A 350 -15.15 -5.32 20.12
C LYS A 350 -16.35 -4.97 19.24
N GLY A 351 -16.12 -4.90 17.93
CA GLY A 351 -17.16 -4.61 16.95
C GLY A 351 -17.55 -3.14 16.83
N PHE A 352 -16.92 -2.23 17.58
CA PHE A 352 -17.22 -0.80 17.51
C PHE A 352 -17.02 -0.24 16.09
N ALA A 353 -15.86 -0.48 15.50
CA ALA A 353 -15.53 0.08 14.19
C ALA A 353 -16.50 -0.38 13.09
N GLU A 354 -16.83 -1.69 13.06
CA GLU A 354 -17.80 -2.25 12.12
C GLU A 354 -19.19 -1.65 12.35
N LYS A 355 -19.67 -1.65 13.60
CA LYS A 355 -20.99 -1.09 13.93
C LYS A 355 -21.10 0.36 13.49
N ARG A 356 -20.13 1.19 13.84
CA ARG A 356 -20.15 2.62 13.46
C ARG A 356 -20.07 2.84 11.97
N PHE A 357 -19.32 2.01 11.24
CA PHE A 357 -19.33 2.06 9.78
C PHE A 357 -20.70 1.72 9.20
N MET A 358 -21.35 0.68 9.71
CA MET A 358 -22.71 0.29 9.27
C MET A 358 -23.73 1.37 9.62
N ASP A 359 -23.66 1.95 10.83
CA ASP A 359 -24.53 3.06 11.23
C ASP A 359 -24.32 4.29 10.31
N ALA A 360 -23.07 4.60 9.95
CA ALA A 360 -22.78 5.71 9.04
C ALA A 360 -23.24 5.47 7.59
N ASN A 361 -23.47 4.20 7.19
CA ASN A 361 -24.05 3.84 5.90
C ASN A 361 -25.59 3.82 5.88
N ARG A 362 -26.26 4.19 6.96
CA ARG A 362 -27.71 4.11 7.12
C ARG A 362 -28.54 4.84 6.04
N ASN A 363 -27.93 5.88 5.44
CA ASN A 363 -28.58 6.70 4.41
C ASN A 363 -28.13 6.32 3.00
N LYS A 364 -27.43 5.20 2.85
CA LYS A 364 -27.02 4.72 1.53
C LYS A 364 -28.18 3.95 0.92
N GLU A 365 -28.87 4.57 -0.06
CA GLU A 365 -29.88 3.91 -0.90
C GLU A 365 -29.23 3.08 -2.01
#